data_349f08753c7a0ad0bfc751114b11c62c
#
_entry.id   349f08753c7a0ad0bfc751114b11c62c
#
_cell.length_a   1.000
_cell.length_b   1.000
_cell.length_c   1.000
_cell.angle_alpha   90.00
_cell.angle_beta   90.00
_cell.angle_gamma   90.00
#
_symmetry.space_group_name_H-M   'P 1'
#
loop_
_entity.id
_entity.type
_entity.pdbx_description
1 polymer ?
#
loop_
_entity_poly.entity_id
_entity_poly.type
_entity_poly.pdbx_seq_one_letter_code
_entity_poly.pdbx_strand_id
1 'polypeptide(L)'
;MSGNYVINIGRQLGSGGKEIGGKLAARLGINFYDKELINLASEESGLCKEFFEKADEKASQGIIGGLFGMRFPFISEGAMPCNNCLSNDALFKVQSDVIRHLAAERSCVFVGRCADYILREHPRCANVFISASKEDRIARLCGMHHIDAEAAEEMIEKADKRRSEYYNYYSYKTWGAAATYHLCIDSSSLGIEETVRFIEEFVVKKLQLV
;
A
#
# COMPACT_ATOMS: atom_id res chain seq x y z
N MET A 1 -8.93 -3.99 27.87
CA MET A 1 -9.55 -3.35 26.68
C MET A 1 -8.65 -3.64 25.48
N SER A 2 -9.10 -4.45 24.56
CA SER A 2 -8.33 -4.71 23.33
C SER A 2 -8.52 -3.51 22.38
N GLY A 3 -7.56 -2.59 22.38
CA GLY A 3 -7.56 -1.49 21.40
C GLY A 3 -7.38 -2.01 19.98
N ASN A 4 -7.73 -1.20 18.98
CA ASN A 4 -7.53 -1.50 17.57
C ASN A 4 -6.07 -1.90 17.27
N TYR A 5 -5.88 -2.75 16.30
CA TYR A 5 -4.56 -3.16 15.83
C TYR A 5 -4.47 -3.10 14.30
N VAL A 6 -3.27 -2.97 13.79
CA VAL A 6 -3.03 -2.84 12.36
C VAL A 6 -2.00 -3.84 11.88
N ILE A 7 -2.22 -4.35 10.67
CA ILE A 7 -1.30 -5.22 9.96
C ILE A 7 -0.96 -4.54 8.65
N ASN A 8 0.31 -4.21 8.46
CA ASN A 8 0.79 -3.57 7.24
C ASN A 8 1.55 -4.59 6.38
N ILE A 9 1.18 -4.73 5.12
CA ILE A 9 1.76 -5.70 4.19
C ILE A 9 2.48 -4.97 3.06
N GLY A 10 3.83 -5.01 3.10
CA GLY A 10 4.68 -4.78 1.95
C GLY A 10 4.74 -6.04 1.08
N ARG A 11 4.88 -5.90 -0.24
CA ARG A 11 4.85 -7.09 -1.12
C ARG A 11 5.47 -6.82 -2.47
N GLN A 12 6.11 -7.82 -3.04
CA GLN A 12 6.50 -7.85 -4.45
C GLN A 12 5.28 -8.06 -5.36
N LEU A 13 5.35 -7.62 -6.63
CA LEU A 13 4.32 -7.94 -7.61
C LEU A 13 4.36 -9.44 -7.93
N GLY A 14 3.21 -10.06 -8.03
CA GLY A 14 3.11 -11.50 -8.28
C GLY A 14 3.34 -12.39 -7.05
N SER A 15 3.70 -11.85 -5.86
CA SER A 15 3.89 -12.66 -4.64
C SER A 15 2.59 -13.13 -3.98
N GLY A 16 1.42 -12.77 -4.52
CA GLY A 16 0.14 -13.08 -3.87
C GLY A 16 -0.22 -12.19 -2.68
N GLY A 17 0.60 -11.17 -2.37
CA GLY A 17 0.43 -10.38 -1.15
C GLY A 17 -0.91 -9.65 -1.00
N LYS A 18 -1.61 -9.28 -2.09
CA LYS A 18 -2.97 -8.72 -2.04
C LYS A 18 -3.97 -9.81 -1.61
N GLU A 19 -3.90 -10.98 -2.22
CA GLU A 19 -4.76 -12.12 -1.90
C GLU A 19 -4.54 -12.59 -0.46
N ILE A 20 -3.27 -12.76 -0.06
CA ILE A 20 -2.90 -13.13 1.32
C ILE A 20 -3.45 -12.12 2.31
N GLY A 21 -3.30 -10.81 2.04
CA GLY A 21 -3.84 -9.76 2.91
C GLY A 21 -5.35 -9.80 3.04
N GLY A 22 -6.08 -10.03 1.95
CA GLY A 22 -7.53 -10.16 1.95
C GLY A 22 -8.01 -11.38 2.74
N LYS A 23 -7.38 -12.55 2.52
CA LYS A 23 -7.69 -13.78 3.27
C LYS A 23 -7.37 -13.65 4.77
N LEU A 24 -6.24 -13.02 5.09
CA LEU A 24 -5.87 -12.75 6.48
C LEU A 24 -6.90 -11.84 7.18
N ALA A 25 -7.32 -10.78 6.52
CA ALA A 25 -8.34 -9.88 7.05
C ALA A 25 -9.68 -10.59 7.29
N ALA A 26 -10.11 -11.44 6.34
CA ALA A 26 -11.32 -12.23 6.47
C ALA A 26 -11.25 -13.23 7.64
N ARG A 27 -10.12 -13.92 7.84
CA ARG A 27 -9.90 -14.84 8.95
C ARG A 27 -9.92 -14.16 10.31
N LEU A 28 -9.32 -12.97 10.39
CA LEU A 28 -9.28 -12.17 11.63
C LEU A 28 -10.55 -11.34 11.87
N GLY A 29 -11.50 -11.32 10.92
CA GLY A 29 -12.73 -10.53 11.00
C GLY A 29 -12.49 -9.03 11.04
N ILE A 30 -11.47 -8.52 10.35
CA ILE A 30 -11.07 -7.11 10.33
C ILE A 30 -11.12 -6.51 8.91
N ASN A 31 -11.05 -5.19 8.82
CA ASN A 31 -11.14 -4.51 7.53
C ASN A 31 -9.87 -4.66 6.70
N PHE A 32 -10.05 -4.70 5.38
CA PHE A 32 -8.98 -4.79 4.40
C PHE A 32 -8.94 -3.53 3.54
N TYR A 33 -7.75 -2.96 3.38
CA TYR A 33 -7.51 -1.78 2.55
C TYR A 33 -6.27 -1.97 1.67
N ASP A 34 -6.48 -2.00 0.37
CA ASP A 34 -5.41 -1.92 -0.63
C ASP A 34 -5.32 -0.50 -1.23
N LYS A 35 -4.49 -0.35 -2.27
CA LYS A 35 -4.31 0.94 -2.96
C LYS A 35 -5.63 1.52 -3.45
N GLU A 36 -6.47 0.68 -4.07
CA GLU A 36 -7.73 1.10 -4.68
C GLU A 36 -8.71 1.57 -3.61
N LEU A 37 -8.85 0.81 -2.53
CA LEU A 37 -9.74 1.15 -1.41
C LEU A 37 -9.25 2.36 -0.61
N ILE A 38 -7.94 2.56 -0.47
CA ILE A 38 -7.39 3.77 0.16
C ILE A 38 -7.66 5.01 -0.70
N ASN A 39 -7.53 4.90 -2.02
CA ASN A 39 -7.86 6.00 -2.93
C ASN A 39 -9.35 6.36 -2.83
N LEU A 40 -10.24 5.36 -2.89
CA LEU A 40 -11.69 5.57 -2.76
C LEU A 40 -12.04 6.24 -1.43
N ALA A 41 -11.51 5.74 -0.31
CA ALA A 41 -11.72 6.34 1.00
C ALA A 41 -11.16 7.78 1.09
N SER A 42 -10.09 8.08 0.36
CA SER A 42 -9.53 9.44 0.27
C SER A 42 -10.47 10.40 -0.48
N GLU A 43 -11.14 9.91 -1.50
CA GLU A 43 -12.13 10.69 -2.27
C GLU A 43 -13.41 10.92 -1.45
N GLU A 44 -13.94 9.87 -0.82
CA GLU A 44 -15.16 9.92 -0.02
C GLU A 44 -15.02 10.76 1.25
N SER A 45 -13.81 10.83 1.83
CA SER A 45 -13.54 11.59 3.06
C SER A 45 -13.66 13.11 2.89
N GLY A 46 -13.72 13.61 1.65
CA GLY A 46 -13.70 15.05 1.35
C GLY A 46 -12.34 15.74 1.58
N LEU A 47 -11.35 15.04 2.13
CA LEU A 47 -10.02 15.60 2.40
C LEU A 47 -9.31 16.08 1.12
N CYS A 48 -9.58 15.43 -0.01
CA CYS A 48 -9.13 15.92 -1.31
C CYS A 48 -9.70 17.33 -1.60
N LYS A 49 -11.00 17.54 -1.35
CA LYS A 49 -11.68 18.83 -1.61
C LYS A 49 -11.15 19.94 -0.71
N GLU A 50 -11.05 19.68 0.61
CA GLU A 50 -10.48 20.64 1.56
C GLU A 50 -9.02 20.99 1.26
N PHE A 51 -8.25 20.04 0.73
CA PHE A 51 -6.87 20.30 0.34
C PHE A 51 -6.79 21.25 -0.85
N PHE A 52 -7.69 21.12 -1.85
CA PHE A 52 -7.79 22.05 -2.97
C PHE A 52 -8.22 23.44 -2.54
N GLU A 53 -9.24 23.55 -1.70
CA GLU A 53 -9.72 24.83 -1.18
C GLU A 53 -8.62 25.59 -0.43
N LYS A 54 -7.84 24.89 0.42
CA LYS A 54 -6.70 25.49 1.14
C LYS A 54 -5.49 25.81 0.24
N ALA A 55 -5.30 25.07 -0.86
CA ALA A 55 -4.25 25.33 -1.83
C ALA A 55 -4.59 26.57 -2.69
N ASP A 56 -5.85 26.75 -3.07
CA ASP A 56 -6.35 27.91 -3.81
C ASP A 56 -6.31 29.19 -2.95
N GLU A 57 -6.62 29.12 -1.66
CA GLU A 57 -6.46 30.25 -0.75
C GLU A 57 -5.01 30.73 -0.60
N LYS A 58 -4.04 29.79 -0.63
CA LYS A 58 -2.60 30.14 -0.61
C LYS A 58 -2.10 30.63 -1.96
N ALA A 59 -2.65 30.15 -3.06
CA ALA A 59 -2.29 30.59 -4.40
C ALA A 59 -2.77 32.02 -4.69
N SER A 60 -3.85 32.48 -4.07
CA SER A 60 -4.35 33.84 -4.18
C SER A 60 -3.49 34.90 -3.47
N GLN A 61 -2.54 34.50 -2.63
CA GLN A 61 -1.63 35.41 -1.90
C GLN A 61 -0.19 35.42 -2.43
N GLY A 62 0.18 34.70 -3.48
CA GLY A 62 1.57 34.65 -3.97
C GLY A 62 1.71 34.21 -5.42
N ILE A 63 1.83 35.18 -6.31
CA ILE A 63 2.44 35.12 -7.66
C ILE A 63 2.02 33.91 -8.52
N ILE A 64 0.96 34.11 -9.27
CA ILE A 64 0.55 33.32 -10.42
C ILE A 64 1.48 33.59 -11.59
N GLY A 65 2.16 32.61 -12.10
CA GLY A 65 2.82 32.68 -13.39
C GLY A 65 3.95 31.69 -13.53
N GLY A 66 3.69 30.47 -13.96
CA GLY A 66 4.75 29.64 -14.50
C GLY A 66 4.77 28.14 -14.33
N LEU A 67 3.75 27.50 -13.77
CA LEU A 67 3.80 26.04 -13.60
C LEU A 67 2.70 25.24 -14.32
N PHE A 68 2.07 25.83 -15.34
CA PHE A 68 1.00 25.16 -16.11
C PHE A 68 1.52 24.42 -17.36
N GLY A 69 2.74 23.89 -17.36
CA GLY A 69 3.36 23.33 -18.56
C GLY A 69 4.04 21.98 -18.48
N MET A 70 4.07 21.29 -17.35
CA MET A 70 4.71 19.96 -17.30
C MET A 70 3.70 18.82 -17.42
N ARG A 71 3.55 18.32 -18.65
CA ARG A 71 2.92 17.03 -18.97
C ARG A 71 3.79 15.91 -18.37
N PHE A 72 3.26 15.17 -17.39
CA PHE A 72 3.85 13.92 -16.95
C PHE A 72 3.30 12.76 -17.82
N PRO A 73 4.15 12.01 -18.57
CA PRO A 73 3.71 11.01 -19.53
C PRO A 73 3.49 9.60 -18.96
N PHE A 74 3.09 9.47 -17.69
CA PHE A 74 2.98 8.14 -17.08
C PHE A 74 1.68 7.91 -16.28
N ILE A 75 0.52 8.14 -16.93
CA ILE A 75 -0.75 7.64 -16.42
C ILE A 75 -1.50 7.04 -17.61
N SER A 76 -1.33 5.76 -17.85
CA SER A 76 -2.28 4.97 -18.62
C SER A 76 -2.93 3.94 -17.70
N GLU A 77 -4.26 3.89 -17.83
CA GLU A 77 -5.25 2.95 -17.33
C GLU A 77 -5.79 3.18 -15.92
N GLY A 78 -6.98 3.74 -15.90
CA GLY A 78 -7.84 3.95 -14.74
C GLY A 78 -8.03 5.43 -14.43
N ALA A 79 -8.62 6.19 -15.36
CA ALA A 79 -8.89 7.60 -15.18
C ALA A 79 -9.86 7.83 -14.00
N MET A 80 -9.33 8.36 -12.91
CA MET A 80 -10.11 9.04 -11.89
C MET A 80 -9.92 10.54 -12.04
N PRO A 81 -10.96 11.37 -12.00
CA PRO A 81 -10.87 12.82 -12.25
C PRO A 81 -9.97 13.60 -11.28
N CYS A 82 -9.69 13.06 -10.10
CA CYS A 82 -8.90 13.73 -9.07
C CYS A 82 -7.37 13.58 -9.20
N ASN A 83 -6.87 12.71 -10.09
CA ASN A 83 -5.43 12.43 -10.18
C ASN A 83 -4.60 13.50 -10.90
N ASN A 84 -5.20 14.47 -11.54
CA ASN A 84 -4.47 15.43 -12.39
C ASN A 84 -4.07 16.75 -11.70
N CYS A 85 -4.44 16.96 -10.45
CA CYS A 85 -4.24 18.24 -9.78
C CYS A 85 -3.40 18.20 -8.50
N LEU A 86 -3.19 17.03 -7.89
CA LEU A 86 -2.37 16.90 -6.68
C LEU A 86 -0.92 16.54 -7.01
N SER A 87 0.03 17.23 -6.38
CA SER A 87 1.41 16.73 -6.35
C SER A 87 1.47 15.39 -5.64
N ASN A 88 2.49 14.57 -5.94
CA ASN A 88 2.67 13.28 -5.28
C ASN A 88 2.70 13.40 -3.74
N ASP A 89 3.26 14.49 -3.23
CA ASP A 89 3.35 14.76 -1.79
C ASP A 89 1.99 15.10 -1.18
N ALA A 90 1.16 15.86 -1.91
CA ALA A 90 -0.19 16.15 -1.48
C ALA A 90 -1.06 14.91 -1.43
N LEU A 91 -0.97 14.05 -2.44
CA LEU A 91 -1.66 12.76 -2.47
C LEU A 91 -1.18 11.86 -1.33
N PHE A 92 0.13 11.79 -1.08
CA PHE A 92 0.68 11.04 0.05
C PHE A 92 0.15 11.54 1.39
N LYS A 93 0.04 12.85 1.57
CA LYS A 93 -0.50 13.45 2.79
C LYS A 93 -1.96 13.06 3.00
N VAL A 94 -2.82 13.23 2.00
CA VAL A 94 -4.25 12.84 2.08
C VAL A 94 -4.39 11.35 2.39
N GLN A 95 -3.68 10.48 1.68
CA GLN A 95 -3.69 9.04 1.94
C GLN A 95 -3.20 8.70 3.35
N SER A 96 -2.18 9.43 3.85
CA SER A 96 -1.67 9.22 5.21
C SER A 96 -2.71 9.58 6.27
N ASP A 97 -3.44 10.67 6.09
CA ASP A 97 -4.48 11.09 7.02
C ASP A 97 -5.66 10.10 7.02
N VAL A 98 -6.07 9.60 5.84
CA VAL A 98 -7.07 8.55 5.72
C VAL A 98 -6.63 7.25 6.40
N ILE A 99 -5.39 6.81 6.18
CA ILE A 99 -4.84 5.59 6.81
C ILE A 99 -4.85 5.72 8.34
N ARG A 100 -4.43 6.87 8.88
CA ARG A 100 -4.46 7.12 10.34
C ARG A 100 -5.89 7.12 10.88
N HIS A 101 -6.82 7.75 10.17
CA HIS A 101 -8.23 7.80 10.56
C HIS A 101 -8.83 6.39 10.62
N LEU A 102 -8.69 5.60 9.55
CA LEU A 102 -9.17 4.22 9.50
C LEU A 102 -8.56 3.33 10.61
N ALA A 103 -7.27 3.47 10.87
CA ALA A 103 -6.58 2.72 11.92
C ALA A 103 -7.03 3.11 13.34
N ALA A 104 -7.43 4.37 13.55
CA ALA A 104 -7.97 4.83 14.83
C ALA A 104 -9.39 4.29 15.08
N GLU A 105 -10.20 4.16 14.04
CA GLU A 105 -11.59 3.69 14.18
C GLU A 105 -11.70 2.18 14.39
N ARG A 106 -10.85 1.37 13.70
CA ARG A 106 -11.02 -0.09 13.66
C ARG A 106 -9.72 -0.83 13.35
N SER A 107 -9.69 -2.12 13.67
CA SER A 107 -8.57 -2.97 13.28
C SER A 107 -8.57 -3.20 11.76
N CYS A 108 -7.37 -3.14 11.14
CA CYS A 108 -7.23 -3.14 9.69
C CYS A 108 -6.02 -3.92 9.21
N VAL A 109 -6.15 -4.47 7.99
CA VAL A 109 -5.01 -4.86 7.14
C VAL A 109 -4.84 -3.81 6.06
N PHE A 110 -3.66 -3.20 5.97
CA PHE A 110 -3.27 -2.29 4.89
C PHE A 110 -2.25 -2.94 3.98
N VAL A 111 -2.45 -2.83 2.65
CA VAL A 111 -1.53 -3.40 1.66
C VAL A 111 -0.86 -2.30 0.86
N GLY A 112 0.40 -2.00 1.20
CA GLY A 112 1.24 -0.98 0.57
C GLY A 112 1.01 0.44 1.10
N ARG A 113 1.23 1.45 0.25
CA ARG A 113 1.09 2.90 0.55
C ARG A 113 1.90 3.41 1.74
N CYS A 114 3.03 2.76 2.03
CA CYS A 114 3.87 3.11 3.18
C CYS A 114 3.10 3.08 4.52
N ALA A 115 2.06 2.25 4.64
CA ALA A 115 1.22 2.20 5.83
C ALA A 115 2.02 1.86 7.10
N ASP A 116 3.06 1.03 6.97
CA ASP A 116 3.99 0.70 8.04
C ASP A 116 4.78 1.91 8.56
N TYR A 117 5.13 2.85 7.67
CA TYR A 117 5.78 4.11 8.04
C TYR A 117 4.77 5.13 8.59
N ILE A 118 3.60 5.24 7.95
CA ILE A 118 2.53 6.15 8.37
C ILE A 118 2.05 5.81 9.79
N LEU A 119 1.94 4.51 10.09
CA LEU A 119 1.46 3.97 11.37
C LEU A 119 2.59 3.51 12.30
N ARG A 120 3.82 3.99 12.12
CA ARG A 120 5.00 3.56 12.91
C ARG A 120 4.86 3.82 14.42
N GLU A 121 4.04 4.77 14.80
CA GLU A 121 3.75 5.11 16.21
C GLU A 121 2.50 4.40 16.75
N HIS A 122 1.82 3.61 15.91
CA HIS A 122 0.65 2.85 16.36
C HIS A 122 1.09 1.73 17.31
N PRO A 123 0.58 1.68 18.57
CA PRO A 123 1.11 0.82 19.62
C PRO A 123 0.94 -0.68 19.32
N ARG A 124 -0.08 -1.03 18.54
CA ARG A 124 -0.40 -2.42 18.18
C ARG A 124 -0.30 -2.60 16.67
N CYS A 125 0.95 -2.71 16.17
CA CYS A 125 1.26 -2.77 14.75
C CYS A 125 2.10 -4.01 14.41
N ALA A 126 1.75 -4.71 13.33
CA ALA A 126 2.55 -5.77 12.72
C ALA A 126 2.87 -5.40 11.27
N ASN A 127 4.16 -5.34 10.93
CA ASN A 127 4.65 -5.04 9.58
C ASN A 127 5.20 -6.32 8.97
N VAL A 128 4.64 -6.75 7.86
CA VAL A 128 4.98 -7.98 7.14
C VAL A 128 5.43 -7.62 5.73
N PHE A 129 6.45 -8.29 5.22
CA PHE A 129 6.84 -8.24 3.82
C PHE A 129 6.69 -9.60 3.17
N ILE A 130 6.02 -9.66 2.01
CA ILE A 130 5.76 -10.90 1.28
C ILE A 130 6.54 -10.87 -0.04
N SER A 131 7.47 -11.80 -0.18
CA SER A 131 8.22 -12.10 -1.40
C SER A 131 7.73 -13.40 -2.04
N ALA A 132 8.23 -13.70 -3.23
CA ALA A 132 8.11 -14.98 -3.90
C ALA A 132 9.25 -15.16 -4.91
N SER A 133 9.51 -16.39 -5.33
CA SER A 133 10.46 -16.67 -6.42
C SER A 133 10.06 -15.93 -7.70
N LYS A 134 11.04 -15.63 -8.56
CA LYS A 134 10.78 -14.94 -9.82
C LYS A 134 9.87 -15.79 -10.72
N GLU A 135 10.09 -17.08 -10.75
CA GLU A 135 9.36 -18.07 -11.52
C GLU A 135 7.87 -18.10 -11.15
N ASP A 136 7.56 -18.20 -9.86
CA ASP A 136 6.18 -18.25 -9.38
C ASP A 136 5.46 -16.91 -9.62
N ARG A 137 6.16 -15.82 -9.48
CA ARG A 137 5.62 -14.47 -9.74
C ARG A 137 5.25 -14.31 -11.22
N ILE A 138 6.12 -14.75 -12.14
CA ILE A 138 5.87 -14.76 -13.59
C ILE A 138 4.67 -15.67 -13.88
N ALA A 139 4.70 -16.92 -13.42
CA ALA A 139 3.63 -17.88 -13.66
C ALA A 139 2.26 -17.35 -13.19
N ARG A 140 2.21 -16.72 -12.01
CA ARG A 140 0.98 -16.13 -11.47
C ARG A 140 0.47 -14.98 -12.34
N LEU A 141 1.35 -14.08 -12.82
CA LEU A 141 0.94 -12.96 -13.66
C LEU A 141 0.51 -13.42 -15.06
N CYS A 142 1.19 -14.40 -15.65
CA CYS A 142 0.76 -15.03 -16.90
C CYS A 142 -0.67 -15.59 -16.79
N GLY A 143 -0.95 -16.31 -15.70
CA GLY A 143 -2.29 -16.86 -15.45
C GLY A 143 -3.36 -15.79 -15.20
N MET A 144 -3.02 -14.71 -14.49
CA MET A 144 -3.99 -13.65 -14.13
C MET A 144 -4.31 -12.69 -15.28
N HIS A 145 -3.31 -12.38 -16.11
CA HIS A 145 -3.43 -11.34 -17.15
C HIS A 145 -3.41 -11.89 -18.57
N HIS A 146 -3.24 -13.21 -18.74
CA HIS A 146 -3.14 -13.87 -20.06
C HIS A 146 -2.02 -13.29 -20.94
N ILE A 147 -0.87 -12.99 -20.32
CA ILE A 147 0.33 -12.46 -20.96
C ILE A 147 1.43 -13.52 -20.99
N ASP A 148 2.45 -13.34 -21.82
CA ASP A 148 3.62 -14.19 -21.86
C ASP A 148 4.62 -13.90 -20.73
N ALA A 149 5.65 -14.75 -20.62
CA ALA A 149 6.62 -14.65 -19.53
C ALA A 149 7.48 -13.38 -19.61
N GLU A 150 7.81 -12.90 -20.83
CA GLU A 150 8.61 -11.70 -21.03
C GLU A 150 7.84 -10.45 -20.59
N ALA A 151 6.57 -10.33 -20.99
CA ALA A 151 5.70 -9.23 -20.55
C ALA A 151 5.46 -9.26 -19.02
N ALA A 152 5.32 -10.46 -18.43
CA ALA A 152 5.17 -10.61 -16.99
C ALA A 152 6.44 -10.17 -16.24
N GLU A 153 7.62 -10.52 -16.73
CA GLU A 153 8.91 -10.12 -16.18
C GLU A 153 9.07 -8.59 -16.22
N GLU A 154 8.80 -7.98 -17.36
CA GLU A 154 8.85 -6.52 -17.51
C GLU A 154 7.86 -5.82 -16.55
N MET A 155 6.66 -6.37 -16.39
CA MET A 155 5.67 -5.86 -15.45
C MET A 155 6.16 -5.93 -14.00
N ILE A 156 6.81 -7.04 -13.61
CA ILE A 156 7.41 -7.22 -12.30
C ILE A 156 8.47 -6.16 -12.03
N GLU A 157 9.42 -6.01 -12.93
CA GLU A 157 10.52 -5.05 -12.76
C GLU A 157 10.02 -3.61 -12.64
N LYS A 158 9.14 -3.20 -13.54
CA LYS A 158 8.54 -1.85 -13.52
C LYS A 158 7.73 -1.58 -12.24
N ALA A 159 6.95 -2.58 -11.80
CA ALA A 159 6.10 -2.40 -10.63
C ALA A 159 6.91 -2.37 -9.33
N ASP A 160 7.86 -3.28 -9.16
CA ASP A 160 8.68 -3.34 -7.95
C ASP A 160 9.64 -2.16 -7.86
N LYS A 161 10.20 -1.70 -8.98
CA LYS A 161 10.97 -0.46 -9.04
C LYS A 161 10.14 0.74 -8.56
N ARG A 162 8.94 0.93 -9.10
CA ARG A 162 8.05 2.03 -8.67
C ARG A 162 7.66 1.93 -7.19
N ARG A 163 7.45 0.71 -6.67
CA ARG A 163 7.13 0.50 -5.26
C ARG A 163 8.30 0.83 -4.35
N SER A 164 9.50 0.39 -4.73
CA SER A 164 10.73 0.67 -3.97
C SER A 164 11.05 2.15 -3.97
N GLU A 165 10.99 2.83 -5.12
CA GLU A 165 11.21 4.27 -5.23
C GLU A 165 10.23 5.06 -4.35
N TYR A 166 8.93 4.75 -4.45
CA TYR A 166 7.90 5.38 -3.64
C TYR A 166 8.11 5.15 -2.14
N TYR A 167 8.37 3.91 -1.74
CA TYR A 167 8.58 3.55 -0.35
C TYR A 167 9.84 4.20 0.22
N ASN A 168 10.96 4.10 -0.49
CA ASN A 168 12.23 4.65 -0.04
C ASN A 168 12.17 6.17 0.11
N TYR A 169 11.50 6.85 -0.83
CA TYR A 169 11.35 8.30 -0.79
C TYR A 169 10.57 8.79 0.43
N TYR A 170 9.39 8.19 0.71
CA TYR A 170 8.55 8.66 1.81
C TYR A 170 8.92 8.12 3.18
N SER A 171 9.50 6.92 3.26
CA SER A 171 9.84 6.29 4.54
C SER A 171 11.28 6.50 4.98
N TYR A 172 12.17 6.89 4.08
CA TYR A 172 13.63 6.90 4.30
C TYR A 172 14.20 5.54 4.70
N LYS A 173 13.50 4.45 4.35
CA LYS A 173 13.89 3.06 4.60
C LYS A 173 14.06 2.33 3.28
N THR A 174 14.65 1.14 3.32
CA THR A 174 14.81 0.29 2.14
C THR A 174 13.64 -0.67 2.01
N TRP A 175 12.92 -0.60 0.90
CA TRP A 175 11.82 -1.50 0.58
C TRP A 175 12.28 -2.96 0.50
N GLY A 176 11.58 -3.87 1.18
CA GLY A 176 11.90 -5.29 1.21
C GLY A 176 13.10 -5.67 2.09
N ALA A 177 13.79 -4.72 2.71
CA ALA A 177 14.88 -5.05 3.61
C ALA A 177 14.35 -5.65 4.92
N ALA A 178 14.89 -6.80 5.32
CA ALA A 178 14.43 -7.55 6.49
C ALA A 178 14.38 -6.72 7.78
N ALA A 179 15.34 -5.81 7.97
CA ALA A 179 15.39 -4.92 9.13
C ALA A 179 14.24 -3.91 9.21
N THR A 180 13.49 -3.75 8.14
CA THR A 180 12.36 -2.79 8.05
C THR A 180 11.05 -3.39 8.55
N TYR A 181 10.91 -4.71 8.50
CA TYR A 181 9.68 -5.42 8.80
C TYR A 181 9.81 -6.32 10.02
N HIS A 182 8.69 -6.64 10.67
CA HIS A 182 8.67 -7.59 11.80
C HIS A 182 8.70 -9.05 11.32
N LEU A 183 8.24 -9.30 10.09
CA LEU A 183 8.27 -10.61 9.43
C LEU A 183 8.51 -10.42 7.94
N CYS A 184 9.48 -11.12 7.38
CA CYS A 184 9.64 -11.30 5.94
C CYS A 184 9.37 -12.79 5.61
N ILE A 185 8.52 -13.04 4.64
CA ILE A 185 8.08 -14.40 4.30
C ILE A 185 8.06 -14.61 2.79
N ASP A 186 8.51 -15.77 2.36
CA ASP A 186 8.46 -16.22 0.96
C ASP A 186 7.22 -17.07 0.75
N SER A 187 6.29 -16.59 -0.09
CA SER A 187 5.04 -17.30 -0.38
C SER A 187 5.20 -18.46 -1.35
N SER A 188 6.33 -18.56 -2.07
CA SER A 188 6.61 -19.71 -2.94
C SER A 188 6.85 -20.98 -2.14
N SER A 189 7.52 -20.84 -1.00
CA SER A 189 7.86 -21.99 -0.14
C SER A 189 6.65 -22.62 0.53
N LEU A 190 5.61 -21.84 0.81
CA LEU A 190 4.45 -22.28 1.61
C LEU A 190 3.15 -22.33 0.80
N GLY A 191 3.07 -21.65 -0.33
CA GLY A 191 1.81 -21.38 -1.02
C GLY A 191 0.95 -20.34 -0.26
N ILE A 192 -0.13 -19.92 -0.88
CA ILE A 192 -0.97 -18.81 -0.37
C ILE A 192 -1.59 -19.14 0.99
N GLU A 193 -2.24 -20.30 1.11
CA GLU A 193 -3.02 -20.66 2.30
C GLU A 193 -2.13 -20.83 3.53
N GLU A 194 -1.00 -21.52 3.40
CA GLU A 194 -0.06 -21.69 4.50
C GLU A 194 0.60 -20.39 4.89
N THR A 195 0.91 -19.53 3.90
CA THR A 195 1.44 -18.18 4.18
C THR A 195 0.44 -17.37 5.02
N VAL A 196 -0.86 -17.43 4.70
CA VAL A 196 -1.90 -16.77 5.50
C VAL A 196 -1.91 -17.29 6.93
N ARG A 197 -1.89 -18.62 7.12
CA ARG A 197 -1.90 -19.24 8.46
C ARG A 197 -0.67 -18.83 9.27
N PHE A 198 0.48 -18.88 8.66
CA PHE A 198 1.74 -18.50 9.33
C PHE A 198 1.75 -17.04 9.77
N ILE A 199 1.30 -16.13 8.88
CA ILE A 199 1.18 -14.71 9.23
C ILE A 199 0.14 -14.49 10.33
N GLU A 200 -1.00 -15.19 10.30
CA GLU A 200 -2.02 -15.13 11.35
C GLU A 200 -1.45 -15.52 12.71
N GLU A 201 -0.77 -16.66 12.80
CA GLU A 201 -0.12 -17.12 14.05
C GLU A 201 0.91 -16.11 14.56
N PHE A 202 1.74 -15.59 13.67
CA PHE A 202 2.70 -14.55 14.01
C PHE A 202 2.03 -13.29 14.57
N VAL A 203 0.99 -12.80 13.90
CA VAL A 203 0.24 -11.60 14.30
C VAL A 203 -0.46 -11.80 15.64
N VAL A 204 -1.12 -12.92 15.82
CA VAL A 204 -1.80 -13.28 17.09
C VAL A 204 -0.81 -13.26 18.24
N LYS A 205 0.36 -13.89 18.10
CA LYS A 205 1.42 -13.89 19.12
C LYS A 205 2.01 -12.51 19.35
N LYS A 206 2.38 -11.79 18.27
CA LYS A 206 3.03 -10.47 18.35
C LYS A 206 2.13 -9.43 19.00
N LEU A 207 0.86 -9.41 18.66
CA LEU A 207 -0.12 -8.42 19.11
C LEU A 207 -0.92 -8.88 20.33
N GLN A 208 -0.67 -10.09 20.82
CA GLN A 208 -1.36 -10.71 21.97
C GLN A 208 -2.89 -10.67 21.77
N LEU A 209 -3.33 -11.13 20.59
CA LEU A 209 -4.75 -11.27 20.27
C LEU A 209 -5.25 -12.57 20.91
N VAL A 210 -6.09 -12.46 21.93
CA VAL A 210 -6.73 -13.57 22.64
C VAL A 210 -8.19 -13.58 22.28
#